data_84c3db6c9c54806f74c48d0ff7e2f45e
#
_entry.id   84c3db6c9c54806f74c48d0ff7e2f45e
#
_cell.length_a   1.000
_cell.length_b   1.000
_cell.length_c   1.000
_cell.angle_alpha   90.00
_cell.angle_beta   90.00
_cell.angle_gamma   90.00
#
_symmetry.space_group_name_H-M   'P 1'
#
loop_
_entity.id
_entity.type
_entity.pdbx_description
1 polymer ?
#
loop_
_entity_poly.entity_id
_entity_poly.type
_entity_poly.pdbx_seq_one_letter_code
_entity_poly.pdbx_strand_id
1 'polypeptide(L)'
;MQTQTTERTCEEQVEQRMDKRLNDLRLMLDPNRNDAVKVEAFQWTIAIGDHTYQAAHPDGEKAAEIFDEYEDEIRDELRDRFFEYALSFDVVHADNPGESYVRYQISTGGPAEEIRFFCDFNRKPYKAEFWFLDWFDGASRDCTHRPEIELLIDALGFNDWLADHDEFWRDEA
;
A
#
# COMPACT_ATOMS: atom_id res chain seq x y z
N MET A 1 -40.50 21.53 -3.43
CA MET A 1 -39.72 20.66 -4.33
C MET A 1 -38.63 20.04 -3.49
N GLN A 2 -38.79 18.77 -3.09
CA GLN A 2 -37.75 18.03 -2.41
C GLN A 2 -36.85 17.48 -3.52
N THR A 3 -35.62 17.95 -3.56
CA THR A 3 -34.57 17.38 -4.40
C THR A 3 -34.22 16.02 -3.78
N GLN A 4 -34.70 14.92 -4.35
CA GLN A 4 -34.21 13.59 -4.05
C GLN A 4 -32.76 13.53 -4.54
N THR A 5 -31.84 13.66 -3.63
CA THR A 5 -30.44 13.29 -3.89
C THR A 5 -30.42 11.76 -3.99
N THR A 6 -30.37 11.23 -5.19
CA THR A 6 -30.19 9.81 -5.42
C THR A 6 -28.79 9.47 -4.89
N GLU A 7 -28.70 8.72 -3.79
CA GLU A 7 -27.41 8.22 -3.29
C GLU A 7 -26.81 7.31 -4.38
N ARG A 8 -25.55 7.55 -4.69
CA ARG A 8 -24.82 6.73 -5.66
C ARG A 8 -24.53 5.36 -5.06
N THR A 9 -24.67 4.32 -5.85
CA THR A 9 -24.33 2.95 -5.45
C THR A 9 -22.84 2.78 -5.25
N CYS A 10 -22.40 1.72 -4.54
CA CYS A 10 -20.99 1.40 -4.41
C CYS A 10 -20.34 1.15 -5.77
N GLU A 11 -21.05 0.52 -6.70
CA GLU A 11 -20.60 0.27 -8.07
C GLU A 11 -20.26 1.56 -8.84
N GLU A 12 -21.04 2.64 -8.62
CA GLU A 12 -20.81 3.94 -9.25
C GLU A 12 -19.67 4.74 -8.61
N GLN A 13 -19.24 4.38 -7.41
CA GLN A 13 -18.26 5.12 -6.62
C GLN A 13 -16.90 4.41 -6.53
N VAL A 14 -16.86 3.08 -6.64
CA VAL A 14 -15.67 2.26 -6.31
C VAL A 14 -14.44 2.65 -7.12
N GLU A 15 -14.57 2.94 -8.41
CA GLU A 15 -13.45 3.34 -9.26
C GLU A 15 -12.81 4.65 -8.79
N GLN A 16 -13.63 5.66 -8.54
CA GLN A 16 -13.17 6.96 -8.07
C GLN A 16 -12.52 6.86 -6.68
N ARG A 17 -13.07 6.01 -5.81
CA ARG A 17 -12.53 5.75 -4.48
C ARG A 17 -11.18 5.05 -4.56
N MET A 18 -11.09 4.00 -5.36
CA MET A 18 -9.86 3.28 -5.63
C MET A 18 -8.76 4.23 -6.13
N ASP A 19 -9.02 4.98 -7.19
CA ASP A 19 -8.03 5.90 -7.75
C ASP A 19 -7.55 6.93 -6.74
N LYS A 20 -8.45 7.44 -5.89
CA LYS A 20 -8.08 8.35 -4.82
C LYS A 20 -7.13 7.69 -3.83
N ARG A 21 -7.48 6.49 -3.32
CA ARG A 21 -6.67 5.79 -2.31
C ARG A 21 -5.32 5.34 -2.86
N LEU A 22 -5.29 4.81 -4.08
CA LEU A 22 -4.03 4.45 -4.73
C LEU A 22 -3.14 5.67 -4.96
N ASN A 23 -3.72 6.82 -5.31
CA ASN A 23 -2.96 8.06 -5.40
C ASN A 23 -2.45 8.54 -4.03
N ASP A 24 -3.24 8.42 -2.95
CA ASP A 24 -2.80 8.74 -1.60
C ASP A 24 -1.60 7.84 -1.20
N LEU A 25 -1.70 6.53 -1.44
CA LEU A 25 -0.62 5.56 -1.22
C LEU A 25 0.63 5.90 -2.03
N ARG A 26 0.48 6.21 -3.32
CA ARG A 26 1.59 6.62 -4.16
C ARG A 26 2.28 7.88 -3.64
N LEU A 27 1.51 8.84 -3.12
CA LEU A 27 2.06 10.07 -2.55
C LEU A 27 2.88 9.81 -1.29
N MET A 28 2.49 8.82 -0.49
CA MET A 28 3.22 8.42 0.71
C MET A 28 4.49 7.61 0.39
N LEU A 29 4.43 6.77 -0.65
CA LEU A 29 5.48 5.82 -1.00
C LEU A 29 6.47 6.35 -2.03
N ASP A 30 6.15 7.43 -2.75
CA ASP A 30 7.05 8.03 -3.74
C ASP A 30 7.96 9.07 -3.09
N PRO A 31 9.20 8.72 -2.74
CA PRO A 31 10.15 9.65 -2.14
C PRO A 31 10.50 10.82 -3.08
N ASN A 32 10.24 10.67 -4.39
CA ASN A 32 10.57 11.68 -5.39
C ASN A 32 9.52 12.79 -5.50
N ARG A 33 8.38 12.67 -4.84
CA ARG A 33 7.26 13.59 -5.04
C ARG A 33 7.15 14.72 -4.01
N ASN A 34 7.74 14.56 -2.84
CA ASN A 34 7.83 15.63 -1.86
C ASN A 34 9.18 16.33 -1.99
N ASP A 35 9.27 17.26 -2.94
CA ASP A 35 10.34 18.20 -3.14
C ASP A 35 11.64 17.67 -3.76
N ALA A 36 11.63 17.70 -5.10
CA ALA A 36 12.80 17.95 -5.91
C ALA A 36 14.02 17.08 -5.58
N VAL A 37 14.09 15.91 -6.19
CA VAL A 37 15.41 15.37 -6.54
C VAL A 37 16.07 16.38 -7.48
N LYS A 38 16.72 17.38 -6.93
CA LYS A 38 17.69 18.17 -7.67
C LYS A 38 18.92 17.30 -7.84
N VAL A 39 18.98 16.63 -8.95
CA VAL A 39 20.24 16.04 -9.43
C VAL A 39 21.07 17.19 -10.00
N GLU A 40 21.67 17.98 -9.14
CA GLU A 40 22.79 18.84 -9.53
C GLU A 40 24.08 18.09 -9.15
N ALA A 41 24.76 17.58 -10.17
CA ALA A 41 26.10 17.04 -10.05
C ALA A 41 26.33 16.10 -8.84
N PHE A 42 25.75 14.89 -8.90
CA PHE A 42 25.94 13.85 -7.88
C PHE A 42 25.48 14.21 -6.45
N GLN A 43 24.42 15.01 -6.35
CA GLN A 43 23.73 15.27 -5.09
C GLN A 43 22.34 14.60 -5.13
N TRP A 44 22.05 13.80 -4.10
CA TRP A 44 20.75 13.19 -3.90
C TRP A 44 20.15 13.74 -2.62
N THR A 45 18.91 14.18 -2.69
CA THR A 45 18.16 14.59 -1.51
C THR A 45 16.80 13.93 -1.55
N ILE A 46 16.48 13.15 -0.55
CA ILE A 46 15.17 12.52 -0.38
C ILE A 46 14.58 13.05 0.92
N ALA A 47 13.40 13.64 0.84
CA ALA A 47 12.62 14.04 2.00
C ALA A 47 11.47 13.05 2.21
N ILE A 48 11.41 12.46 3.40
CA ILE A 48 10.35 11.56 3.82
C ILE A 48 9.82 12.09 5.16
N GLY A 49 8.62 12.67 5.17
CA GLY A 49 8.08 13.33 6.34
C GLY A 49 8.95 14.46 6.84
N ASP A 50 9.34 14.38 8.11
CA ASP A 50 10.21 15.35 8.77
C ASP A 50 11.70 15.03 8.58
N HIS A 51 12.04 13.90 7.97
CA HIS A 51 13.41 13.45 7.73
C HIS A 51 13.88 13.80 6.33
N THR A 52 15.14 14.21 6.23
CA THR A 52 15.78 14.51 4.96
C THR A 52 17.10 13.75 4.87
N TYR A 53 17.17 12.85 3.91
CA TYR A 53 18.36 12.05 3.59
C TYR A 53 19.12 12.74 2.47
N GLN A 54 20.42 12.91 2.64
CA GLN A 54 21.27 13.58 1.67
C GLN A 54 22.53 12.77 1.40
N ALA A 55 22.79 12.50 0.13
CA ALA A 55 24.05 11.95 -0.33
C ALA A 55 24.65 12.91 -1.35
N ALA A 56 25.83 13.44 -1.07
CA ALA A 56 26.54 14.33 -1.96
C ALA A 56 28.02 13.95 -2.02
N HIS A 57 28.52 13.61 -3.21
CA HIS A 57 29.93 13.35 -3.42
C HIS A 57 30.33 13.76 -4.85
N PRO A 58 31.55 14.31 -5.05
CA PRO A 58 32.07 14.64 -6.39
C PRO A 58 32.20 13.41 -7.31
N ASP A 59 32.33 12.22 -6.73
CA ASP A 59 32.34 10.91 -7.38
C ASP A 59 30.95 10.30 -7.26
N GLY A 60 30.32 10.00 -8.41
CA GLY A 60 28.96 9.48 -8.46
C GLY A 60 28.82 8.07 -7.88
N GLU A 61 29.86 7.22 -7.97
CA GLU A 61 29.85 5.88 -7.35
C GLU A 61 29.77 5.97 -5.83
N LYS A 62 30.56 6.88 -5.25
CA LYS A 62 30.53 7.12 -3.80
C LYS A 62 29.28 7.82 -3.32
N ALA A 63 28.65 8.63 -4.14
CA ALA A 63 27.33 9.21 -3.82
C ALA A 63 26.25 8.11 -3.77
N ALA A 64 26.33 7.13 -4.66
CA ALA A 64 25.44 5.95 -4.65
C ALA A 64 25.69 5.07 -3.40
N GLU A 65 26.95 4.80 -3.04
CA GLU A 65 27.28 4.05 -1.81
C GLU A 65 26.71 4.72 -0.55
N ILE A 66 26.80 6.05 -0.43
CA ILE A 66 26.21 6.78 0.70
C ILE A 66 24.67 6.68 0.68
N PHE A 67 24.07 6.66 -0.50
CA PHE A 67 22.61 6.49 -0.62
C PHE A 67 22.17 5.10 -0.19
N ASP A 68 22.93 4.06 -0.57
CA ASP A 68 22.65 2.68 -0.20
C ASP A 68 22.71 2.46 1.33
N GLU A 69 23.55 3.24 2.05
CA GLU A 69 23.58 3.21 3.53
C GLU A 69 22.25 3.65 4.16
N TYR A 70 21.46 4.50 3.48
CA TYR A 70 20.16 4.96 3.98
C TYR A 70 18.98 4.13 3.47
N GLU A 71 19.20 3.16 2.59
CA GLU A 71 18.11 2.40 1.95
C GLU A 71 17.23 1.70 2.99
N ASP A 72 17.84 1.09 4.00
CA ASP A 72 17.11 0.38 5.05
C ASP A 72 16.30 1.34 5.94
N GLU A 73 16.87 2.50 6.32
CA GLU A 73 16.18 3.51 7.12
C GLU A 73 14.99 4.11 6.35
N ILE A 74 15.18 4.39 5.06
CA ILE A 74 14.13 4.90 4.17
C ILE A 74 13.00 3.89 4.04
N ARG A 75 13.34 2.61 3.87
CA ARG A 75 12.36 1.52 3.77
C ARG A 75 11.57 1.37 5.06
N ASP A 76 12.22 1.41 6.21
CA ASP A 76 11.58 1.30 7.51
C ASP A 76 10.61 2.47 7.75
N GLU A 77 11.00 3.70 7.44
CA GLU A 77 10.13 4.87 7.57
C GLU A 77 8.93 4.83 6.61
N LEU A 78 9.12 4.39 5.37
CA LEU A 78 8.03 4.18 4.43
C LEU A 78 7.05 3.11 4.92
N ARG A 79 7.58 2.02 5.48
CA ARG A 79 6.78 0.94 6.07
C ARG A 79 5.96 1.44 7.26
N ASP A 80 6.54 2.21 8.16
CA ASP A 80 5.85 2.74 9.33
C ASP A 80 4.68 3.65 8.92
N ARG A 81 4.87 4.56 7.99
CA ARG A 81 3.81 5.42 7.44
C ARG A 81 2.70 4.63 6.80
N PHE A 82 3.07 3.56 6.16
CA PHE A 82 2.13 2.68 5.51
C PHE A 82 1.23 1.99 6.54
N PHE A 83 1.82 1.48 7.64
CA PHE A 83 1.05 0.91 8.73
C PHE A 83 0.21 1.96 9.47
N GLU A 84 0.69 3.19 9.58
CA GLU A 84 -0.07 4.29 10.18
C GLU A 84 -1.29 4.73 9.35
N TYR A 85 -1.23 4.61 8.03
CA TYR A 85 -2.35 4.93 7.16
C TYR A 85 -3.48 3.92 7.24
N ALA A 86 -3.17 2.66 7.46
CA ALA A 86 -4.16 1.61 7.62
C ALA A 86 -4.70 1.55 9.05
N LEU A 87 -5.98 1.21 9.17
CA LEU A 87 -6.59 0.87 10.45
C LEU A 87 -6.19 -0.52 10.93
N SER A 88 -6.01 -1.45 10.01
CA SER A 88 -5.51 -2.80 10.27
C SER A 88 -4.84 -3.42 9.06
N PHE A 89 -3.93 -4.34 9.34
CA PHE A 89 -3.32 -5.23 8.37
C PHE A 89 -3.34 -6.64 8.98
N ASP A 90 -4.23 -7.49 8.47
CA ASP A 90 -4.54 -8.79 9.08
C ASP A 90 -4.94 -9.84 8.03
N VAL A 91 -4.94 -11.11 8.44
CA VAL A 91 -5.42 -12.22 7.62
C VAL A 91 -6.91 -12.45 7.90
N VAL A 92 -7.69 -12.53 6.84
CA VAL A 92 -9.10 -12.89 6.90
C VAL A 92 -9.27 -14.31 6.37
N HIS A 93 -9.62 -15.24 7.25
CA HIS A 93 -9.90 -16.62 6.89
C HIS A 93 -11.32 -16.75 6.34
N ALA A 94 -11.44 -17.39 5.20
CA ALA A 94 -12.73 -17.79 4.64
C ALA A 94 -12.97 -19.29 4.90
N ASP A 95 -14.23 -19.70 4.85
CA ASP A 95 -14.61 -21.13 4.96
C ASP A 95 -13.99 -21.97 3.82
N ASN A 96 -13.75 -21.34 2.68
CA ASN A 96 -13.02 -21.92 1.57
C ASN A 96 -11.59 -21.34 1.54
N PRO A 97 -10.54 -22.16 1.73
CA PRO A 97 -9.15 -21.69 1.79
C PRO A 97 -8.73 -20.80 0.62
N GLY A 98 -9.21 -21.09 -0.59
CA GLY A 98 -8.89 -20.27 -1.78
C GLY A 98 -9.51 -18.86 -1.78
N GLU A 99 -10.33 -18.53 -0.80
CA GLU A 99 -10.99 -17.24 -0.64
C GLU A 99 -10.40 -16.42 0.54
N SER A 100 -9.49 -17.01 1.31
CA SER A 100 -8.74 -16.29 2.36
C SER A 100 -7.86 -15.22 1.75
N TYR A 101 -7.71 -14.10 2.44
CA TYR A 101 -6.94 -12.96 1.94
C TYR A 101 -6.27 -12.17 3.06
N VAL A 102 -5.23 -11.46 2.73
CA VAL A 102 -4.64 -10.44 3.60
C VAL A 102 -5.38 -9.13 3.36
N ARG A 103 -5.89 -8.56 4.44
CA ARG A 103 -6.65 -7.31 4.41
C ARG A 103 -5.78 -6.13 4.82
N TYR A 104 -5.74 -5.12 3.98
CA TYR A 104 -5.26 -3.80 4.31
C TYR A 104 -6.46 -2.85 4.43
N GLN A 105 -6.92 -2.63 5.66
CA GLN A 105 -8.13 -1.85 5.93
C GLN A 105 -7.80 -0.37 6.06
N ILE A 106 -8.31 0.45 5.15
CA ILE A 106 -8.06 1.90 5.10
C ILE A 106 -9.09 2.68 5.95
N SER A 107 -10.34 2.26 5.89
CA SER A 107 -11.41 2.89 6.68
C SER A 107 -12.42 1.86 7.16
N THR A 108 -13.15 2.18 8.23
CA THR A 108 -14.23 1.35 8.78
C THR A 108 -15.43 2.20 9.14
N GLY A 109 -16.57 1.56 9.31
CA GLY A 109 -17.85 2.22 9.63
C GLY A 109 -18.79 2.13 8.45
N GLY A 110 -19.27 3.22 7.95
CA GLY A 110 -20.02 3.31 6.69
C GLY A 110 -19.62 4.61 6.00
N PRO A 111 -18.97 4.56 4.86
CA PRO A 111 -18.46 3.38 4.13
C PRO A 111 -17.08 2.89 4.65
N ALA A 112 -16.78 1.60 4.40
CA ALA A 112 -15.48 1.00 4.63
C ALA A 112 -14.71 0.85 3.30
N GLU A 113 -13.39 0.97 3.37
CA GLU A 113 -12.49 0.85 2.23
C GLU A 113 -11.31 -0.06 2.61
N GLU A 114 -11.01 -1.03 1.79
CA GLU A 114 -9.93 -1.99 2.03
C GLU A 114 -9.31 -2.49 0.73
N ILE A 115 -8.05 -2.93 0.81
CA ILE A 115 -7.38 -3.68 -0.25
C ILE A 115 -7.24 -5.13 0.25
N ARG A 116 -7.67 -6.08 -0.56
CA ARG A 116 -7.56 -7.52 -0.33
C ARG A 116 -6.49 -8.11 -1.20
N PHE A 117 -5.49 -8.72 -0.59
CA PHE A 117 -4.42 -9.43 -1.28
C PHE A 117 -4.68 -10.93 -1.18
N PHE A 118 -4.88 -11.58 -2.31
CA PHE A 118 -5.00 -13.02 -2.42
C PHE A 118 -3.62 -13.61 -2.71
N CYS A 119 -3.19 -14.55 -1.87
CA CYS A 119 -1.86 -15.13 -1.94
C CYS A 119 -1.92 -16.58 -2.40
N ASP A 120 -0.88 -17.02 -3.09
CA ASP A 120 -0.69 -18.43 -3.43
C ASP A 120 -0.17 -19.24 -2.20
N PHE A 121 0.01 -20.55 -2.39
CA PHE A 121 0.53 -21.44 -1.35
C PHE A 121 1.99 -21.11 -0.90
N ASN A 122 2.72 -20.32 -1.71
CA ASN A 122 4.03 -19.77 -1.33
C ASN A 122 3.91 -18.40 -0.65
N ARG A 123 2.69 -17.97 -0.31
CA ARG A 123 2.37 -16.67 0.30
C ARG A 123 2.66 -15.46 -0.59
N LYS A 124 2.78 -15.70 -1.89
CA LYS A 124 3.04 -14.64 -2.84
C LYS A 124 1.71 -14.05 -3.31
N PRO A 125 1.50 -12.72 -3.19
CA PRO A 125 0.32 -12.07 -3.73
C PRO A 125 0.24 -12.28 -5.24
N TYR A 126 -0.88 -12.82 -5.72
CA TYR A 126 -1.15 -13.01 -7.15
C TYR A 126 -2.31 -12.16 -7.64
N LYS A 127 -3.11 -11.62 -6.72
CA LYS A 127 -4.26 -10.78 -7.03
C LYS A 127 -4.45 -9.74 -5.92
N ALA A 128 -4.82 -8.52 -6.29
CA ALA A 128 -5.24 -7.47 -5.38
C ALA A 128 -6.55 -6.85 -5.83
N GLU A 129 -7.48 -6.67 -4.89
CA GLU A 129 -8.77 -6.04 -5.13
C GLU A 129 -8.99 -4.89 -4.15
N PHE A 130 -9.38 -3.73 -4.67
CA PHE A 130 -9.91 -2.65 -3.85
C PHE A 130 -11.40 -2.86 -3.62
N TRP A 131 -11.84 -2.81 -2.35
CA TRP A 131 -13.22 -2.96 -1.94
C TRP A 131 -13.75 -1.67 -1.33
N PHE A 132 -14.95 -1.28 -1.76
CA PHE A 132 -15.73 -0.21 -1.18
C PHE A 132 -17.05 -0.78 -0.70
N LEU A 133 -17.29 -0.68 0.62
CA LEU A 133 -18.40 -1.34 1.31
C LEU A 133 -19.24 -0.29 2.03
N ASP A 134 -20.53 -0.24 1.76
CA ASP A 134 -21.47 0.67 2.42
C ASP A 134 -22.73 -0.08 2.87
N TRP A 135 -22.82 -0.33 4.18
CA TRP A 135 -23.92 -1.03 4.86
C TRP A 135 -24.30 -2.37 4.20
N PHE A 136 -25.21 -2.34 3.23
CA PHE A 136 -25.76 -3.53 2.54
C PHE A 136 -25.37 -3.55 1.06
N ASP A 137 -24.54 -2.62 0.62
CA ASP A 137 -24.01 -2.53 -0.74
C ASP A 137 -22.50 -2.62 -0.72
N GLY A 138 -21.91 -3.20 -1.74
CA GLY A 138 -20.48 -3.35 -1.86
C GLY A 138 -20.05 -3.54 -3.30
N ALA A 139 -18.91 -2.99 -3.65
CA ALA A 139 -18.31 -3.14 -4.95
C ALA A 139 -16.82 -3.29 -4.87
N SER A 140 -16.22 -4.00 -5.82
CA SER A 140 -14.78 -4.17 -5.90
C SER A 140 -14.23 -3.87 -7.30
N ARG A 141 -12.95 -3.58 -7.35
CA ARG A 141 -12.17 -3.44 -8.58
C ARG A 141 -10.84 -4.15 -8.43
N ASP A 142 -10.48 -4.86 -9.48
CA ASP A 142 -9.15 -5.44 -9.61
C ASP A 142 -8.12 -4.32 -9.74
N CYS A 143 -7.14 -4.31 -8.86
CA CYS A 143 -6.02 -3.38 -8.86
C CYS A 143 -4.65 -4.08 -8.92
N THR A 144 -4.62 -5.36 -9.24
CA THR A 144 -3.43 -6.22 -9.22
C THR A 144 -2.23 -5.62 -9.96
N HIS A 145 -2.47 -5.01 -11.11
CA HIS A 145 -1.41 -4.49 -11.98
C HIS A 145 -1.21 -2.97 -11.84
N ARG A 146 -1.73 -2.39 -10.79
CA ARG A 146 -1.50 -0.97 -10.51
C ARG A 146 -0.11 -0.81 -9.88
N PRO A 147 0.73 0.12 -10.39
CA PRO A 147 2.08 0.33 -9.86
C PRO A 147 2.10 0.68 -8.37
N GLU A 148 1.04 1.29 -7.87
CA GLU A 148 0.87 1.60 -6.45
C GLU A 148 0.78 0.33 -5.59
N ILE A 149 0.23 -0.76 -6.13
CA ILE A 149 0.12 -2.05 -5.44
C ILE A 149 1.49 -2.74 -5.35
N GLU A 150 2.30 -2.66 -6.38
CA GLU A 150 3.67 -3.17 -6.36
C GLU A 150 4.52 -2.44 -5.30
N LEU A 151 4.47 -1.10 -5.30
CA LEU A 151 5.13 -0.29 -4.27
C LEU A 151 4.68 -0.64 -2.86
N LEU A 152 3.39 -0.94 -2.72
CA LEU A 152 2.78 -1.32 -1.49
C LEU A 152 3.29 -2.66 -0.95
N ILE A 153 3.34 -3.67 -1.80
CA ILE A 153 3.85 -4.99 -1.48
C ILE A 153 5.33 -4.92 -1.05
N ASP A 154 6.13 -4.13 -1.75
CA ASP A 154 7.54 -3.93 -1.45
C ASP A 154 7.74 -3.18 -0.12
N ALA A 155 7.03 -2.08 0.09
CA ALA A 155 7.14 -1.27 1.31
C ALA A 155 6.71 -2.02 2.58
N LEU A 156 5.70 -2.91 2.48
CA LEU A 156 5.27 -3.73 3.61
C LEU A 156 6.26 -4.82 3.99
N GLY A 157 7.25 -5.14 3.13
CA GLY A 157 7.98 -6.39 3.29
C GLY A 157 7.02 -7.58 3.38
N PHE A 158 6.03 -7.61 2.48
CA PHE A 158 4.85 -8.49 2.55
C PHE A 158 5.21 -9.96 2.77
N ASN A 159 6.28 -10.43 2.15
CA ASN A 159 6.77 -11.80 2.30
C ASN A 159 7.30 -12.06 3.71
N ASP A 160 8.00 -11.12 4.30
CA ASP A 160 8.58 -11.24 5.64
C ASP A 160 7.47 -11.17 6.70
N TRP A 161 6.53 -10.26 6.53
CA TRP A 161 5.36 -10.16 7.40
C TRP A 161 4.55 -11.46 7.40
N LEU A 162 4.28 -12.04 6.23
CA LEU A 162 3.58 -13.32 6.11
C LEU A 162 4.38 -14.50 6.70
N ALA A 163 5.71 -14.46 6.65
CA ALA A 163 6.54 -15.47 7.25
C ALA A 163 6.45 -15.46 8.79
N ASP A 164 6.41 -14.28 9.38
CA ASP A 164 6.24 -14.10 10.83
C ASP A 164 4.84 -14.52 11.32
N HIS A 165 3.85 -14.55 10.43
CA HIS A 165 2.47 -14.94 10.71
C HIS A 165 2.13 -16.34 10.18
N ASP A 166 3.09 -17.25 10.13
CA ASP A 166 2.98 -18.61 9.59
C ASP A 166 1.87 -19.46 10.25
N GLU A 167 1.56 -19.19 11.49
CA GLU A 167 0.50 -19.87 12.23
C GLU A 167 -0.89 -19.69 11.60
N PHE A 168 -1.13 -18.56 10.92
CA PHE A 168 -2.40 -18.27 10.25
C PHE A 168 -2.64 -19.11 8.99
N TRP A 169 -1.59 -19.72 8.41
CA TRP A 169 -1.68 -20.48 7.17
C TRP A 169 -1.65 -22.00 7.40
N ARG A 170 -1.30 -22.45 8.61
CA ARG A 170 -1.11 -23.89 8.92
C ARG A 170 -2.39 -24.65 9.13
N ASP A 171 -3.46 -23.97 9.51
CA ASP A 171 -4.75 -24.61 9.77
C ASP A 171 -5.56 -24.91 8.49
N GLU A 172 -5.01 -24.56 7.31
CA GLU A 172 -5.67 -24.74 6.01
C GLU A 172 -5.12 -25.94 5.19
N ALA A 173 -4.23 -26.77 5.76
CA ALA A 173 -3.60 -27.89 5.08
C ALA A 173 -4.26 -29.26 5.38
#